data_bd8a86fd84d1bcba476cbb94274f3b74
#
_entry.id   bd8a86fd84d1bcba476cbb94274f3b74
#
_cell.length_a   1.000
_cell.length_b   1.000
_cell.length_c   1.000
_cell.angle_alpha   90.00
_cell.angle_beta   90.00
_cell.angle_gamma   90.00
#
_symmetry.space_group_name_H-M   'P 1'
#
loop_
_entity.id
_entity.type
_entity.pdbx_description
1 polymer ?
#
loop_
_entity_poly.entity_id
_entity_poly.type
_entity_poly.pdbx_seq_one_letter_code
_entity_poly.pdbx_strand_id
1 'polypeptide(L)'
;MQHNSARLKAAWICLLIVGVGILIFGVVAAVAPGADDEQLMRADGVAATGMGLFGVLITLVPFRRGERWAWYAQWYYPAFWIAHLAGGLPPGKDHVHQVVFIVLSLAGLLLPVRVFFPRVTTTA
;
A
#
# COMPACT_ATOMS: atom_id res chain seq x y z
N MET A 1 24.56 -4.41 -9.37
CA MET A 1 24.13 -3.40 -8.38
C MET A 1 23.11 -2.41 -8.93
N GLN A 2 23.25 -1.89 -10.11
CA GLN A 2 22.28 -0.94 -10.70
C GLN A 2 20.85 -1.52 -10.86
N HIS A 3 20.73 -2.77 -11.24
CA HIS A 3 19.43 -3.44 -11.39
C HIS A 3 18.61 -3.52 -10.10
N ASN A 4 19.25 -3.73 -8.97
CA ASN A 4 18.57 -3.79 -7.67
C ASN A 4 18.09 -2.41 -7.21
N SER A 5 18.87 -1.37 -7.50
CA SER A 5 18.49 0.02 -7.20
C SER A 5 17.26 0.46 -8.02
N ALA A 6 17.21 0.13 -9.31
CA ALA A 6 16.08 0.46 -10.17
C ALA A 6 14.79 -0.28 -9.73
N ARG A 7 14.90 -1.56 -9.36
CA ARG A 7 13.76 -2.34 -8.85
C ARG A 7 13.22 -1.79 -7.53
N LEU A 8 14.11 -1.44 -6.61
CA LEU A 8 13.71 -0.83 -5.35
C LEU A 8 13.06 0.54 -5.59
N LYS A 9 13.59 1.34 -6.51
CA LYS A 9 13.01 2.63 -6.87
C LYS A 9 11.61 2.49 -7.47
N ALA A 10 11.43 1.58 -8.43
CA ALA A 10 10.11 1.30 -9.00
C ALA A 10 9.13 0.80 -7.92
N ALA A 11 9.59 -0.06 -7.04
CA ALA A 11 8.81 -0.64 -5.97
C ALA A 11 8.27 0.41 -4.99
N TRP A 12 9.15 1.26 -4.44
CA TRP A 12 8.69 2.26 -3.49
C TRP A 12 7.80 3.33 -4.15
N ILE A 13 7.98 3.63 -5.44
CA ILE A 13 7.06 4.50 -6.18
C ILE A 13 5.67 3.87 -6.29
N CYS A 14 5.57 2.58 -6.64
CA CYS A 14 4.30 1.86 -6.68
C CYS A 14 3.58 1.89 -5.32
N LEU A 15 4.31 1.60 -4.24
CA LEU A 15 3.76 1.62 -2.89
C LEU A 15 3.38 3.04 -2.44
N LEU A 16 4.13 4.05 -2.84
CA LEU A 16 3.82 5.44 -2.55
C LEU A 16 2.49 5.86 -3.21
N ILE A 17 2.27 5.47 -4.46
CA ILE A 17 1.01 5.74 -5.17
C ILE A 17 -0.16 5.10 -4.42
N VAL A 18 -0.03 3.86 -3.97
CA VAL A 18 -1.06 3.17 -3.19
C VAL A 18 -1.30 3.88 -1.86
N GLY A 19 -0.24 4.23 -1.13
CA GLY A 19 -0.33 4.92 0.16
C GLY A 19 -0.99 6.30 0.06
N VAL A 20 -0.62 7.08 -0.95
CA VAL A 20 -1.26 8.38 -1.24
C VAL A 20 -2.72 8.19 -1.63
N GLY A 21 -3.05 7.16 -2.41
CA GLY A 21 -4.42 6.82 -2.75
C GLY A 21 -5.28 6.52 -1.52
N ILE A 22 -4.77 5.72 -0.59
CA ILE A 22 -5.45 5.42 0.68
C ILE A 22 -5.59 6.70 1.53
N LEU A 23 -4.57 7.53 1.58
CA LEU A 23 -4.59 8.80 2.33
C LEU A 23 -5.66 9.75 1.79
N ILE A 24 -5.72 9.93 0.47
CA ILE A 24 -6.74 10.77 -0.18
C ILE A 24 -8.14 10.21 0.09
N PHE A 25 -8.35 8.90 -0.10
CA PHE A 25 -9.61 8.24 0.21
C PHE A 25 -10.01 8.49 1.68
N GLY A 26 -9.08 8.29 2.61
CA GLY A 26 -9.32 8.48 4.03
C GLY A 26 -9.76 9.91 4.37
N VAL A 27 -9.07 10.90 3.85
CA VAL A 27 -9.41 12.32 4.08
C VAL A 27 -10.78 12.65 3.49
N VAL A 28 -11.05 12.24 2.27
CA VAL A 28 -12.35 12.49 1.61
C VAL A 28 -13.49 11.82 2.37
N ALA A 29 -13.33 10.56 2.76
CA ALA A 29 -14.34 9.82 3.53
C ALA A 29 -14.57 10.42 4.93
N ALA A 30 -13.54 10.96 5.55
CA ALA A 30 -13.68 11.63 6.86
C ALA A 30 -14.41 12.97 6.77
N VAL A 31 -14.16 13.75 5.71
CA VAL A 31 -14.70 15.11 5.55
C VAL A 31 -16.06 15.11 4.85
N ALA A 32 -16.19 14.32 3.77
CA ALA A 32 -17.38 14.26 2.92
C ALA A 32 -17.77 12.79 2.67
N PRO A 33 -18.34 12.11 3.65
CA PRO A 33 -18.56 10.66 3.61
C PRO A 33 -19.47 10.17 2.47
N GLY A 34 -20.48 10.92 2.08
CA GLY A 34 -21.34 10.60 0.94
C GLY A 34 -21.98 9.21 0.98
N ALA A 35 -22.22 8.64 2.17
CA ALA A 35 -22.74 7.31 2.37
C ALA A 35 -23.99 7.35 3.28
N ASP A 36 -24.79 6.30 3.26
CA ASP A 36 -26.02 6.21 4.07
C ASP A 36 -25.72 6.22 5.58
N ASP A 37 -24.61 5.60 6.00
CA ASP A 37 -24.09 5.68 7.36
C ASP A 37 -22.85 6.59 7.40
N GLU A 38 -23.10 7.88 7.59
CA GLU A 38 -22.04 8.89 7.62
C GLU A 38 -21.06 8.70 8.79
N GLN A 39 -21.53 8.26 9.95
CA GLN A 39 -20.66 8.09 11.12
C GLN A 39 -19.67 6.95 10.91
N LEU A 40 -20.14 5.83 10.39
CA LEU A 40 -19.28 4.70 10.08
C LEU A 40 -18.28 5.05 8.99
N MET A 41 -18.73 5.75 7.94
CA MET A 41 -17.85 6.17 6.86
C MET A 41 -16.78 7.18 7.32
N ARG A 42 -17.14 8.10 8.22
CA ARG A 42 -16.16 9.02 8.83
C ARG A 42 -15.14 8.28 9.70
N ALA A 43 -15.57 7.29 10.47
CA ALA A 43 -14.69 6.47 11.28
C ALA A 43 -13.70 5.68 10.40
N ASP A 44 -14.19 5.07 9.33
CA ASP A 44 -13.36 4.39 8.33
C ASP A 44 -12.38 5.37 7.66
N GLY A 45 -12.86 6.55 7.29
CA GLY A 45 -12.03 7.61 6.72
C GLY A 45 -10.89 8.05 7.64
N VAL A 46 -11.15 8.23 8.93
CA VAL A 46 -10.11 8.57 9.91
C VAL A 46 -9.08 7.43 10.03
N ALA A 47 -9.53 6.19 10.11
CA ALA A 47 -8.66 5.03 10.17
C ALA A 47 -7.81 4.90 8.89
N ALA A 48 -8.42 5.06 7.72
CA ALA A 48 -7.73 5.03 6.44
C ALA A 48 -6.72 6.17 6.28
N THR A 49 -7.04 7.36 6.80
CA THR A 49 -6.09 8.50 6.83
C THR A 49 -4.85 8.15 7.63
N GLY A 50 -5.00 7.62 8.83
CA GLY A 50 -3.88 7.18 9.66
C GLY A 50 -3.05 6.10 8.98
N MET A 51 -3.70 5.10 8.42
CA MET A 51 -3.05 4.01 7.70
C MET A 51 -2.29 4.50 6.46
N GLY A 52 -2.89 5.38 5.66
CA GLY A 52 -2.25 5.98 4.50
C GLY A 52 -1.02 6.79 4.89
N LEU A 53 -1.12 7.60 5.95
CA LEU A 53 0.00 8.39 6.46
C LEU A 53 1.16 7.51 6.94
N PHE A 54 0.89 6.51 7.78
CA PHE A 54 1.93 5.58 8.25
C PHE A 54 2.52 4.78 7.09
N GLY A 55 1.70 4.33 6.15
CA GLY A 55 2.16 3.61 4.96
C GLY A 55 3.09 4.46 4.09
N VAL A 56 2.78 5.73 3.88
CA VAL A 56 3.65 6.68 3.16
C VAL A 56 4.97 6.87 3.89
N LEU A 57 4.95 7.06 5.21
CA LEU A 57 6.17 7.21 6.02
C LEU A 57 7.04 5.94 5.98
N ILE A 58 6.43 4.76 6.12
CA ILE A 58 7.14 3.48 6.05
C ILE A 58 7.75 3.29 4.64
N THR A 59 7.03 3.67 3.59
CA THR A 59 7.54 3.59 2.23
C THR A 59 8.74 4.51 2.00
N LEU A 60 8.64 5.76 2.44
CA LEU A 60 9.66 6.78 2.17
C LEU A 60 10.92 6.64 3.01
N VAL A 61 10.84 6.04 4.18
CA VAL A 61 11.98 5.94 5.10
C VAL A 61 12.51 4.51 5.17
N PRO A 62 11.95 3.56 5.94
CA PRO A 62 12.58 2.26 6.13
C PRO A 62 12.50 1.37 4.88
N PHE A 63 11.44 1.43 4.10
CA PHE A 63 11.33 0.62 2.88
C PHE A 63 12.40 1.02 1.84
N ARG A 64 12.61 2.30 1.62
CA ARG A 64 13.67 2.80 0.73
C ARG A 64 15.07 2.42 1.19
N ARG A 65 15.27 2.22 2.51
CA ARG A 65 16.53 1.75 3.10
C ARG A 65 16.71 0.24 3.02
N GLY A 66 15.70 -0.51 2.54
CA GLY A 66 15.74 -1.96 2.44
C GLY A 66 15.55 -2.67 3.78
N GLU A 67 14.91 -2.02 4.75
CA GLU A 67 14.63 -2.62 6.05
C GLU A 67 13.55 -3.69 5.94
N ARG A 68 13.86 -4.93 6.34
CA ARG A 68 12.98 -6.09 6.13
C ARG A 68 11.62 -5.94 6.79
N TRP A 69 11.57 -5.36 7.99
CA TRP A 69 10.30 -5.17 8.69
C TRP A 69 9.33 -4.28 7.90
N ALA A 70 9.85 -3.27 7.20
CA ALA A 70 9.03 -2.40 6.35
C ALA A 70 8.41 -3.18 5.18
N TRP A 71 9.13 -4.13 4.61
CA TRP A 71 8.59 -5.01 3.59
C TRP A 71 7.41 -5.84 4.13
N TYR A 72 7.54 -6.42 5.33
CA TYR A 72 6.44 -7.14 5.97
C TYR A 72 5.25 -6.22 6.29
N ALA A 73 5.51 -5.04 6.82
CA ALA A 73 4.46 -4.08 7.16
C ALA A 73 3.64 -3.63 5.94
N GLN A 74 4.29 -3.47 4.79
CA GLN A 74 3.62 -3.02 3.55
C GLN A 74 2.70 -4.07 2.91
N TRP A 75 2.74 -5.33 3.35
CA TRP A 75 1.75 -6.34 2.95
C TRP A 75 0.33 -5.97 3.36
N TYR A 76 0.18 -5.01 4.26
CA TYR A 76 -1.13 -4.46 4.60
C TYR A 76 -1.83 -3.81 3.40
N TYR A 77 -1.11 -3.23 2.45
CA TYR A 77 -1.71 -2.60 1.27
C TYR A 77 -2.51 -3.58 0.40
N PRO A 78 -1.93 -4.67 -0.09
CA PRO A 78 -2.73 -5.63 -0.85
C PRO A 78 -3.83 -6.27 0.01
N ALA A 79 -3.58 -6.52 1.29
CA ALA A 79 -4.60 -7.05 2.20
C ALA A 79 -5.80 -6.10 2.34
N PHE A 80 -5.54 -4.80 2.49
CA PHE A 80 -6.57 -3.76 2.56
C PHE A 80 -7.45 -3.74 1.31
N TRP A 81 -6.85 -3.67 0.14
CA TRP A 81 -7.60 -3.59 -1.11
C TRP A 81 -8.29 -4.89 -1.48
N ILE A 82 -7.70 -6.04 -1.17
CA ILE A 82 -8.34 -7.36 -1.35
C ILE A 82 -9.55 -7.47 -0.42
N ALA A 83 -9.45 -7.03 0.82
CA ALA A 83 -10.57 -7.03 1.75
C ALA A 83 -11.71 -6.11 1.27
N HIS A 84 -11.39 -4.94 0.74
CA HIS A 84 -12.37 -4.03 0.15
C HIS A 84 -13.07 -4.64 -1.07
N LEU A 85 -12.30 -5.26 -1.95
CA LEU A 85 -12.84 -5.91 -3.14
C LEU A 85 -13.74 -7.11 -2.79
N ALA A 86 -13.26 -7.99 -1.92
CA ALA A 86 -13.99 -9.19 -1.52
C ALA A 86 -15.24 -8.89 -0.67
N GLY A 87 -15.16 -7.84 0.16
CA GLY A 87 -16.25 -7.41 1.02
C GLY A 87 -17.27 -6.49 0.33
N GLY A 88 -17.02 -6.07 -0.90
CA GLY A 88 -17.85 -5.07 -1.59
C GLY A 88 -17.93 -3.74 -0.84
N LEU A 89 -16.86 -3.38 -0.13
CA LEU A 89 -16.81 -2.20 0.73
C LEU A 89 -16.68 -0.90 -0.08
N PRO A 90 -17.10 0.25 0.49
CA PRO A 90 -16.94 1.54 -0.17
C PRO A 90 -15.51 1.79 -0.66
N PRO A 91 -15.33 2.61 -1.71
CA PRO A 91 -16.27 3.53 -2.35
C PRO A 91 -17.13 2.94 -3.48
N GLY A 92 -17.76 1.81 -3.27
CA GLY A 92 -18.87 1.35 -4.07
C GLY A 92 -18.54 0.53 -5.32
N LYS A 93 -19.33 0.68 -6.35
CA LYS A 93 -19.49 -0.29 -7.45
C LYS A 93 -18.36 -0.36 -8.47
N ASP A 94 -17.41 0.57 -8.42
CA ASP A 94 -16.26 0.58 -9.34
C ASP A 94 -15.08 -0.18 -8.72
N HIS A 95 -14.85 -1.38 -9.21
CA HIS A 95 -13.76 -2.25 -8.77
C HIS A 95 -12.42 -1.99 -9.49
N VAL A 96 -12.38 -1.14 -10.50
CA VAL A 96 -11.19 -0.92 -11.32
C VAL A 96 -10.04 -0.35 -10.49
N HIS A 97 -10.30 0.67 -9.68
CA HIS A 97 -9.27 1.28 -8.82
C HIS A 97 -8.73 0.28 -7.76
N GLN A 98 -9.60 -0.57 -7.22
CA GLN A 98 -9.20 -1.60 -6.25
C GLN A 98 -8.24 -2.61 -6.89
N VAL A 99 -8.55 -3.09 -8.09
CA VAL A 99 -7.68 -4.00 -8.84
C VAL A 99 -6.35 -3.34 -9.19
N VAL A 100 -6.36 -2.08 -9.63
CA VAL A 100 -5.14 -1.31 -9.92
C VAL A 100 -4.26 -1.20 -8.69
N PHE A 101 -4.80 -0.86 -7.52
CA PHE A 101 -4.03 -0.74 -6.30
C PHE A 101 -3.53 -2.09 -5.77
N ILE A 102 -4.29 -3.17 -5.95
CA ILE A 102 -3.81 -4.53 -5.65
C ILE A 102 -2.59 -4.86 -6.52
N VAL A 103 -2.69 -4.64 -7.82
CA VAL A 103 -1.59 -4.92 -8.77
C VAL A 103 -0.36 -4.07 -8.43
N LEU A 104 -0.53 -2.77 -8.19
CA LEU A 104 0.57 -1.87 -7.83
C LEU A 104 1.24 -2.27 -6.51
N SER A 105 0.46 -2.62 -5.50
CA SER A 105 1.01 -3.03 -4.21
C SER A 105 1.77 -4.36 -4.30
N LEU A 106 1.23 -5.33 -5.03
CA LEU A 106 1.92 -6.61 -5.28
C LEU A 106 3.21 -6.39 -6.10
N ALA A 107 3.17 -5.57 -7.14
CA ALA A 107 4.37 -5.21 -7.90
C ALA A 107 5.42 -4.54 -7.00
N GLY A 108 5.00 -3.61 -6.15
CA GLY A 108 5.89 -2.93 -5.20
C GLY A 108 6.53 -3.85 -4.17
N LEU A 109 5.87 -4.94 -3.82
CA LEU A 109 6.39 -5.93 -2.86
C LEU A 109 7.21 -7.03 -3.53
N LEU A 110 6.80 -7.50 -4.70
CA LEU A 110 7.44 -8.64 -5.35
C LEU A 110 8.69 -8.25 -6.16
N LEU A 111 8.70 -7.07 -6.78
CA LEU A 111 9.86 -6.59 -7.55
C LEU A 111 11.17 -6.54 -6.74
N PRO A 112 11.17 -6.00 -5.50
CA PRO A 112 12.40 -5.85 -4.74
C PRO A 112 12.68 -7.01 -3.78
N VAL A 113 11.99 -8.14 -3.87
CA VAL A 113 12.18 -9.27 -2.93
C VAL A 113 13.65 -9.65 -2.75
N ARG A 114 14.42 -9.65 -3.83
CA ARG A 114 15.86 -9.97 -3.77
C ARG A 114 16.71 -8.88 -3.07
N VAL A 115 16.19 -7.67 -2.97
CA VAL A 115 16.85 -6.60 -2.22
C VAL A 115 16.70 -6.84 -0.71
N PHE A 116 15.50 -7.22 -0.29
CA PHE A 116 15.21 -7.50 1.12
C PHE A 116 15.72 -8.87 1.58
N PHE A 117 15.72 -9.85 0.66
CA PHE A 117 16.11 -11.23 0.91
C PHE A 117 17.13 -11.68 -0.15
N PRO A 118 18.38 -11.23 -0.04
CA PRO A 118 19.43 -11.65 -0.96
C PRO A 118 19.68 -13.15 -0.81
N ARG A 119 19.82 -13.86 -1.94
CA ARG A 119 20.23 -15.25 -1.91
C ARG A 119 21.66 -15.33 -1.38
N VAL A 120 21.85 -16.06 -0.30
CA VAL A 120 23.19 -16.42 0.14
C VAL A 120 23.71 -17.46 -0.87
N THR A 121 24.60 -17.03 -1.75
CA THR A 121 25.37 -17.97 -2.57
C THR A 121 26.39 -18.62 -1.64
N THR A 122 26.09 -19.81 -1.21
CA THR A 122 27.08 -20.66 -0.54
C THR A 122 28.09 -21.09 -1.58
N THR A 123 29.20 -20.37 -1.67
CA THR A 123 30.39 -20.88 -2.37
C THR A 123 30.99 -21.96 -1.49
N ALA A 124 30.71 -23.21 -1.89
CA ALA A 124 31.41 -24.36 -1.30
C ALA A 124 32.84 -24.39 -1.87
#